data_2fece89b38720a6892d792a888dc2112
#
_entry.id   2fece89b38720a6892d792a888dc2112
#
_cell.length_a   1.000
_cell.length_b   1.000
_cell.length_c   1.000
_cell.angle_alpha   90.00
_cell.angle_beta   90.00
_cell.angle_gamma   90.00
#
_symmetry.space_group_name_H-M   'P 1'
#
loop_
_entity.id
_entity.type
_entity.pdbx_description
1 polymer ?
#
loop_
_entity_poly.entity_id
_entity_poly.type
_entity_poly.pdbx_seq_one_letter_code
_entity_poly.pdbx_strand_id
1 'polypeptide(L)'
;VSRSKHRLSALSPYLSTRNTQYIMLSEKMINALNEQIAFEGYASFLYLAQAGWFENKSMVGCASFMYRQSAEEHMHMMKIFRYLLEMDAVAISPAIKQPPAEFKDVRTIFSETLAHEKRVTASINDLVALAIKESDHATYAFLQWYVTEQREEESLMRTILDKINLIGDGAQSLYFIDKEIEALNQATAAAEKAEEDRIAKEKVAA
;
A
#
# COMPACT_ATOMS: atom_id res chain seq x y z
N VAL A 1 37.76 -0.28 -15.14
CA VAL A 1 36.57 -0.75 -14.48
C VAL A 1 35.40 0.08 -15.01
N SER A 2 34.73 -0.46 -16.04
CA SER A 2 33.64 0.20 -16.76
C SER A 2 32.32 -0.09 -16.05
N ARG A 3 31.61 0.94 -15.57
CA ARG A 3 30.24 0.82 -15.06
C ARG A 3 29.29 0.78 -16.24
N SER A 4 28.68 -0.39 -16.46
CA SER A 4 27.60 -0.61 -17.41
C SER A 4 26.36 0.16 -16.98
N LYS A 5 25.99 1.19 -17.75
CA LYS A 5 24.68 1.84 -17.70
C LYS A 5 23.70 0.95 -18.47
N HIS A 6 22.94 0.10 -17.78
CA HIS A 6 21.82 -0.59 -18.42
C HIS A 6 20.68 0.42 -18.55
N ARG A 7 20.52 0.93 -19.77
CA ARG A 7 19.34 1.69 -20.19
C ARG A 7 18.14 0.74 -20.31
N LEU A 8 17.04 1.13 -19.69
CA LEU A 8 15.69 0.58 -19.93
C LEU A 8 15.18 0.96 -21.35
N SER A 9 15.85 0.46 -22.38
CA SER A 9 15.48 0.75 -23.78
C SER A 9 14.86 -0.44 -24.52
N ALA A 10 14.34 -1.44 -23.80
CA ALA A 10 13.89 -2.70 -24.42
C ALA A 10 12.35 -2.90 -24.39
N LEU A 11 11.53 -1.88 -24.12
CA LEU A 11 10.06 -2.01 -24.12
C LEU A 11 9.38 -1.57 -25.43
N SER A 12 10.16 -1.25 -26.46
CA SER A 12 9.66 -0.68 -27.72
C SER A 12 9.00 -1.62 -28.74
N PRO A 13 8.99 -2.97 -28.68
CA PRO A 13 8.34 -3.78 -29.71
C PRO A 13 6.84 -4.04 -29.49
N TYR A 14 6.30 -3.84 -28.28
CA TYR A 14 4.92 -4.21 -27.96
C TYR A 14 3.89 -3.09 -28.18
N LEU A 15 4.34 -1.84 -28.35
CA LEU A 15 3.45 -0.68 -28.52
C LEU A 15 3.05 -0.37 -29.98
N SER A 16 3.56 -1.13 -30.97
CA SER A 16 3.50 -0.74 -32.38
C SER A 16 2.23 -1.16 -33.15
N THR A 17 1.22 -1.81 -32.54
CA THR A 17 0.04 -2.28 -33.32
C THR A 17 -1.32 -2.01 -32.67
N ARG A 18 -1.42 -1.30 -31.55
CA ARG A 18 -2.73 -0.83 -31.07
C ARG A 18 -3.08 0.50 -31.75
N ASN A 19 -4.25 0.52 -32.35
CA ASN A 19 -4.85 1.66 -33.03
C ASN A 19 -4.83 2.89 -32.09
N THR A 20 -4.11 3.94 -32.44
CA THR A 20 -3.74 5.11 -31.59
C THR A 20 -4.96 5.99 -31.18
N GLN A 21 -6.18 5.51 -31.31
CA GLN A 21 -7.37 6.38 -31.31
C GLN A 21 -8.15 6.42 -29.99
N TYR A 22 -7.79 5.62 -28.96
CA TYR A 22 -8.52 5.60 -27.67
C TYR A 22 -7.65 5.24 -26.46
N ILE A 23 -6.44 5.77 -26.34
CA ILE A 23 -5.75 5.71 -25.05
C ILE A 23 -6.33 6.86 -24.21
N MET A 24 -7.16 6.53 -23.22
CA MET A 24 -7.79 7.52 -22.34
C MET A 24 -6.77 8.15 -21.35
N LEU A 25 -5.65 7.48 -21.09
CA LEU A 25 -4.59 7.94 -20.20
C LEU A 25 -3.37 8.43 -20.97
N SER A 26 -2.69 9.46 -20.48
CA SER A 26 -1.39 9.87 -21.00
C SER A 26 -0.31 8.81 -20.69
N GLU A 27 0.75 8.73 -21.52
CA GLU A 27 1.91 7.87 -21.23
C GLU A 27 2.51 8.20 -19.86
N LYS A 28 2.49 9.48 -19.47
CA LYS A 28 2.99 9.93 -18.18
C LYS A 28 2.16 9.39 -17.03
N MET A 29 0.83 9.41 -17.14
CA MET A 29 -0.06 8.84 -16.15
C MET A 29 0.09 7.32 -16.06
N ILE A 30 0.16 6.64 -17.22
CA ILE A 30 0.38 5.18 -17.28
C ILE A 30 1.68 4.80 -16.54
N ASN A 31 2.77 5.51 -16.81
CA ASN A 31 4.05 5.25 -16.15
C ASN A 31 3.98 5.51 -14.65
N ALA A 32 3.39 6.62 -14.22
CA ALA A 32 3.26 6.97 -12.81
C ALA A 32 2.37 5.96 -12.03
N LEU A 33 1.27 5.48 -12.63
CA LEU A 33 0.44 4.44 -12.04
C LEU A 33 1.17 3.08 -11.97
N ASN A 34 1.99 2.74 -12.96
CA ASN A 34 2.83 1.53 -12.89
C ASN A 34 3.94 1.63 -11.84
N GLU A 35 4.49 2.83 -11.60
CA GLU A 35 5.41 3.08 -10.48
C GLU A 35 4.69 2.90 -9.13
N GLN A 36 3.44 3.36 -9.02
CA GLN A 36 2.63 3.15 -7.82
C GLN A 36 2.31 1.67 -7.58
N ILE A 37 2.01 0.89 -8.62
CA ILE A 37 1.85 -0.58 -8.51
C ILE A 37 3.09 -1.20 -7.85
N ALA A 38 4.30 -0.78 -8.26
CA ALA A 38 5.53 -1.28 -7.68
C ALA A 38 5.71 -0.84 -6.22
N PHE A 39 5.22 0.35 -5.87
CA PHE A 39 5.31 0.90 -4.53
C PHE A 39 4.41 0.15 -3.54
N GLU A 40 3.13 -0.07 -3.89
CA GLU A 40 2.17 -0.88 -3.09
C GLU A 40 2.64 -2.35 -3.01
N GLY A 41 3.13 -2.90 -4.13
CA GLY A 41 3.69 -4.25 -4.13
C GLY A 41 4.88 -4.39 -3.17
N TYR A 42 5.76 -3.39 -3.11
CA TYR A 42 6.87 -3.39 -2.14
C TYR A 42 6.36 -3.30 -0.69
N ALA A 43 5.35 -2.47 -0.40
CA ALA A 43 4.74 -2.36 0.92
C ALA A 43 4.18 -3.71 1.38
N SER A 44 3.45 -4.41 0.52
CA SER A 44 2.92 -5.75 0.80
C SER A 44 4.03 -6.73 1.25
N PHE A 45 5.13 -6.80 0.51
CA PHE A 45 6.24 -7.68 0.86
C PHE A 45 7.04 -7.20 2.09
N LEU A 46 7.15 -5.89 2.31
CA LEU A 46 7.76 -5.33 3.52
C LEU A 46 6.99 -5.74 4.77
N TYR A 47 5.66 -5.61 4.74
CA TYR A 47 4.81 -5.97 5.89
C TYR A 47 4.77 -7.49 6.10
N LEU A 48 4.86 -8.28 5.03
CA LEU A 48 5.07 -9.73 5.15
C LEU A 48 6.39 -10.06 5.86
N ALA A 49 7.48 -9.38 5.54
CA ALA A 49 8.77 -9.59 6.20
C ALA A 49 8.72 -9.18 7.69
N GLN A 50 8.03 -8.08 8.01
CA GLN A 50 7.80 -7.63 9.39
C GLN A 50 6.95 -8.65 10.16
N ALA A 51 5.90 -9.22 9.55
CA ALA A 51 5.09 -10.28 10.14
C ALA A 51 5.95 -11.49 10.52
N GLY A 52 6.81 -11.97 9.61
CA GLY A 52 7.73 -13.08 9.88
C GLY A 52 8.71 -12.79 11.01
N TRP A 53 9.19 -11.54 11.13
CA TRP A 53 10.04 -11.14 12.25
C TRP A 53 9.28 -11.17 13.58
N PHE A 54 8.02 -10.70 13.62
CA PHE A 54 7.17 -10.75 14.81
C PHE A 54 6.85 -12.19 15.23
N GLU A 55 6.57 -13.10 14.29
CA GLU A 55 6.39 -14.54 14.58
C GLU A 55 7.61 -15.11 15.28
N ASN A 56 8.81 -14.84 14.79
CA ASN A 56 10.06 -15.30 15.39
C ASN A 56 10.31 -14.74 16.81
N LYS A 57 9.59 -13.68 17.19
CA LYS A 57 9.62 -13.10 18.55
C LYS A 57 8.41 -13.51 19.41
N SER A 58 7.56 -14.42 18.92
CA SER A 58 6.32 -14.84 19.58
C SER A 58 5.34 -13.69 19.83
N MET A 59 5.39 -12.65 19.00
CA MET A 59 4.48 -11.48 19.03
C MET A 59 3.37 -11.70 18.02
N VAL A 60 2.43 -12.60 18.35
CA VAL A 60 1.39 -13.08 17.43
C VAL A 60 0.38 -12.00 17.04
N GLY A 61 0.07 -11.09 17.96
CA GLY A 61 -0.83 -9.97 17.72
C GLY A 61 -0.24 -8.98 16.69
N CYS A 62 1.04 -8.62 16.86
CA CYS A 62 1.76 -7.80 15.89
C CYS A 62 1.92 -8.51 14.54
N ALA A 63 2.22 -9.80 14.54
CA ALA A 63 2.32 -10.60 13.33
C ALA A 63 1.00 -10.62 12.56
N SER A 64 -0.11 -10.90 13.24
CA SER A 64 -1.46 -10.91 12.65
C SER A 64 -1.83 -9.56 12.03
N PHE A 65 -1.49 -8.45 12.71
CA PHE A 65 -1.65 -7.10 12.18
C PHE A 65 -0.88 -6.91 10.87
N MET A 66 0.40 -7.26 10.85
CA MET A 66 1.24 -7.09 9.65
C MET A 66 0.85 -8.02 8.50
N TYR A 67 0.33 -9.22 8.77
CA TYR A 67 -0.24 -10.08 7.73
C TYR A 67 -1.46 -9.43 7.08
N ARG A 68 -2.35 -8.80 7.88
CA ARG A 68 -3.50 -8.08 7.34
C ARG A 68 -3.04 -6.89 6.50
N GLN A 69 -2.15 -6.05 7.01
CA GLN A 69 -1.59 -4.92 6.24
C GLN A 69 -0.91 -5.38 4.94
N SER A 70 -0.17 -6.49 4.96
CA SER A 70 0.40 -7.07 3.74
C SER A 70 -0.67 -7.44 2.70
N ALA A 71 -1.80 -7.99 3.14
CA ALA A 71 -2.91 -8.33 2.26
C ALA A 71 -3.62 -7.07 1.72
N GLU A 72 -3.78 -6.04 2.54
CA GLU A 72 -4.35 -4.74 2.12
C GLU A 72 -3.50 -4.07 1.05
N GLU A 73 -2.18 -4.00 1.24
CA GLU A 73 -1.27 -3.45 0.24
C GLU A 73 -1.30 -4.21 -1.08
N HIS A 74 -1.46 -5.54 -1.01
CA HIS A 74 -1.68 -6.33 -2.21
C HIS A 74 -2.99 -5.95 -2.93
N MET A 75 -4.07 -5.69 -2.19
CA MET A 75 -5.33 -5.23 -2.77
C MET A 75 -5.18 -3.82 -3.38
N HIS A 76 -4.44 -2.91 -2.73
CA HIS A 76 -4.12 -1.59 -3.27
C HIS A 76 -3.38 -1.70 -4.61
N MET A 77 -2.32 -2.49 -4.66
CA MET A 77 -1.59 -2.79 -5.89
C MET A 77 -2.53 -3.30 -7.00
N MET A 78 -3.37 -4.29 -6.68
CA MET A 78 -4.28 -4.90 -7.65
C MET A 78 -5.39 -3.96 -8.12
N LYS A 79 -5.81 -3.01 -7.29
CA LYS A 79 -6.80 -1.99 -7.66
C LYS A 79 -6.27 -1.07 -8.76
N ILE A 80 -5.02 -0.59 -8.65
CA ILE A 80 -4.37 0.22 -9.71
C ILE A 80 -4.13 -0.62 -10.96
N PHE A 81 -3.67 -1.87 -10.76
CA PHE A 81 -3.41 -2.79 -11.87
C PHE A 81 -4.66 -3.01 -12.74
N ARG A 82 -5.82 -3.24 -12.09
CA ARG A 82 -7.10 -3.41 -12.79
C ARG A 82 -7.58 -2.12 -13.42
N TYR A 83 -7.42 -0.98 -12.76
CA TYR A 83 -7.77 0.33 -13.29
C TYR A 83 -7.03 0.61 -14.62
N LEU A 84 -5.72 0.35 -14.70
CA LEU A 84 -4.98 0.48 -15.96
C LEU A 84 -5.57 -0.38 -17.08
N LEU A 85 -5.96 -1.63 -16.79
CA LEU A 85 -6.56 -2.52 -17.77
C LEU A 85 -7.95 -2.03 -18.21
N GLU A 86 -8.76 -1.51 -17.29
CA GLU A 86 -10.07 -0.90 -17.60
C GLU A 86 -9.95 0.32 -18.51
N MET A 87 -8.83 1.07 -18.37
CA MET A 87 -8.51 2.23 -19.19
C MET A 87 -7.80 1.86 -20.52
N ASP A 88 -7.79 0.59 -20.90
CA ASP A 88 -7.10 0.03 -22.08
C ASP A 88 -5.59 0.34 -22.12
N ALA A 89 -4.98 0.49 -20.93
CA ALA A 89 -3.56 0.74 -20.74
C ALA A 89 -2.80 -0.51 -20.33
N VAL A 90 -1.46 -0.48 -20.45
CA VAL A 90 -0.60 -1.60 -20.05
C VAL A 90 -0.31 -1.52 -18.56
N ALA A 91 -0.80 -2.51 -17.80
CA ALA A 91 -0.40 -2.75 -16.43
C ALA A 91 0.81 -3.68 -16.39
N ILE A 92 1.85 -3.28 -15.65
CA ILE A 92 3.12 -4.00 -15.57
C ILE A 92 3.21 -4.67 -14.19
N SER A 93 3.42 -6.01 -14.19
CA SER A 93 3.76 -6.72 -12.96
C SER A 93 5.15 -6.28 -12.49
N PRO A 94 5.29 -5.72 -11.27
CA PRO A 94 6.52 -5.09 -10.84
C PRO A 94 7.59 -6.11 -10.42
N ALA A 95 8.85 -5.74 -10.56
CA ALA A 95 9.94 -6.43 -9.87
C ALA A 95 10.02 -5.90 -8.43
N ILE A 96 9.78 -6.75 -7.45
CA ILE A 96 9.82 -6.38 -6.03
C ILE A 96 11.25 -6.52 -5.50
N LYS A 97 11.79 -5.42 -4.96
CA LYS A 97 13.05 -5.46 -4.22
C LYS A 97 12.85 -6.26 -2.93
N GLN A 98 13.81 -7.13 -2.60
CA GLN A 98 13.76 -7.87 -1.34
C GLN A 98 13.75 -6.91 -0.13
N PRO A 99 12.73 -6.99 0.75
CA PRO A 99 12.71 -6.24 2.00
C PRO A 99 13.80 -6.70 2.98
N PRO A 100 14.10 -5.92 4.04
CA PRO A 100 14.95 -6.38 5.13
C PRO A 100 14.44 -7.68 5.74
N ALA A 101 15.36 -8.57 6.14
CA ALA A 101 15.02 -9.79 6.88
C ALA A 101 15.09 -9.59 8.41
N GLU A 102 15.79 -8.55 8.88
CA GLU A 102 16.00 -8.26 10.29
C GLU A 102 15.57 -6.82 10.60
N PHE A 103 14.95 -6.65 11.75
CA PHE A 103 14.50 -5.36 12.27
C PHE A 103 15.03 -5.17 13.69
N LYS A 104 15.23 -3.92 14.10
CA LYS A 104 15.83 -3.59 15.38
C LYS A 104 14.93 -3.91 16.56
N ASP A 105 13.72 -3.37 16.56
CA ASP A 105 12.72 -3.49 17.61
C ASP A 105 11.32 -3.12 17.09
N VAL A 106 10.31 -3.37 17.92
CA VAL A 106 8.89 -3.11 17.62
C VAL A 106 8.64 -1.64 17.26
N ARG A 107 9.18 -0.72 18.06
CA ARG A 107 9.02 0.73 17.85
C ARG A 107 9.62 1.16 16.51
N THR A 108 10.79 0.65 16.17
CA THR A 108 11.45 0.93 14.89
C THR A 108 10.61 0.45 13.73
N ILE A 109 10.05 -0.76 13.79
CA ILE A 109 9.16 -1.29 12.74
C ILE A 109 7.99 -0.33 12.49
N PHE A 110 7.21 0.02 13.51
CA PHE A 110 6.05 0.89 13.32
C PHE A 110 6.42 2.33 12.94
N SER A 111 7.59 2.82 13.37
CA SER A 111 8.09 4.13 12.95
C SER A 111 8.49 4.14 11.47
N GLU A 112 9.14 3.08 10.99
CA GLU A 112 9.52 2.91 9.59
C GLU A 112 8.30 2.66 8.70
N THR A 113 7.29 1.93 9.21
CA THR A 113 5.99 1.76 8.56
C THR A 113 5.29 3.11 8.38
N LEU A 114 5.16 3.92 9.43
CA LEU A 114 4.59 5.28 9.31
C LEU A 114 5.38 6.14 8.32
N ALA A 115 6.71 6.04 8.33
CA ALA A 115 7.53 6.77 7.36
C ALA A 115 7.33 6.25 5.93
N HIS A 116 7.01 4.97 5.75
CA HIS A 116 6.64 4.41 4.45
C HIS A 116 5.30 4.94 3.99
N GLU A 117 4.24 4.89 4.84
CA GLU A 117 2.91 5.42 4.51
C GLU A 117 2.94 6.88 4.10
N LYS A 118 3.74 7.71 4.79
CA LYS A 118 3.93 9.11 4.38
C LYS A 118 4.54 9.26 2.97
N ARG A 119 5.39 8.33 2.55
CA ARG A 119 5.92 8.34 1.17
C ARG A 119 4.87 7.91 0.16
N VAL A 120 4.04 6.91 0.51
CA VAL A 120 2.89 6.51 -0.30
C VAL A 120 1.92 7.67 -0.43
N THR A 121 1.57 8.36 0.66
CA THR A 121 0.73 9.56 0.65
C THR A 121 1.29 10.64 -0.31
N ALA A 122 2.59 10.89 -0.26
CA ALA A 122 3.22 11.86 -1.16
C ALA A 122 3.09 11.43 -2.62
N SER A 123 3.33 10.16 -2.93
CA SER A 123 3.19 9.60 -4.28
C SER A 123 1.75 9.68 -4.80
N ILE A 124 0.76 9.35 -3.96
CA ILE A 124 -0.67 9.51 -4.30
C ILE A 124 -1.02 10.97 -4.59
N ASN A 125 -0.52 11.91 -3.77
CA ASN A 125 -0.74 13.34 -4.02
C ASN A 125 -0.11 13.81 -5.34
N ASP A 126 1.05 13.29 -5.72
CA ASP A 126 1.69 13.57 -7.02
C ASP A 126 0.85 13.03 -8.19
N LEU A 127 0.26 11.82 -8.06
CA LEU A 127 -0.67 11.27 -9.03
C LEU A 127 -1.93 12.12 -9.16
N VAL A 128 -2.51 12.58 -8.04
CA VAL A 128 -3.68 13.48 -8.02
C VAL A 128 -3.35 14.80 -8.70
N ALA A 129 -2.19 15.39 -8.39
CA ALA A 129 -1.74 16.63 -9.02
C ALA A 129 -1.54 16.46 -10.55
N LEU A 130 -1.03 15.30 -10.97
CA LEU A 130 -0.89 14.98 -12.40
C LEU A 130 -2.26 14.84 -13.08
N ALA A 131 -3.23 14.14 -12.48
CA ALA A 131 -4.58 13.99 -13.00
C ALA A 131 -5.27 15.35 -13.19
N ILE A 132 -5.15 16.25 -12.19
CA ILE A 132 -5.68 17.62 -12.28
C ILE A 132 -5.02 18.39 -13.43
N LYS A 133 -3.68 18.33 -13.53
CA LYS A 133 -2.92 19.03 -14.56
C LYS A 133 -3.31 18.59 -15.98
N GLU A 134 -3.62 17.31 -16.16
CA GLU A 134 -4.00 16.74 -17.46
C GLU A 134 -5.50 16.81 -17.71
N SER A 135 -6.30 17.34 -16.77
CA SER A 135 -7.78 17.32 -16.81
C SER A 135 -8.36 15.90 -16.93
N ASP A 136 -7.64 14.93 -16.37
CA ASP A 136 -8.05 13.53 -16.30
C ASP A 136 -8.98 13.31 -15.09
N HIS A 137 -10.25 13.60 -15.31
CA HIS A 137 -11.27 13.50 -14.26
C HIS A 137 -11.55 12.07 -13.82
N ALA A 138 -11.33 11.08 -14.70
CA ALA A 138 -11.53 9.67 -14.39
C ALA A 138 -10.48 9.18 -13.40
N THR A 139 -9.20 9.44 -13.69
CA THR A 139 -8.10 9.11 -12.77
C THR A 139 -8.19 9.92 -11.49
N TYR A 140 -8.56 11.20 -11.56
CA TYR A 140 -8.80 12.01 -10.36
C TYR A 140 -9.84 11.35 -9.43
N ALA A 141 -11.00 10.96 -9.98
CA ALA A 141 -12.07 10.30 -9.20
C ALA A 141 -11.61 8.94 -8.64
N PHE A 142 -10.89 8.14 -9.41
CA PHE A 142 -10.32 6.88 -8.97
C PHE A 142 -9.36 7.05 -7.79
N LEU A 143 -8.49 8.06 -7.83
CA LEU A 143 -7.47 8.32 -6.80
C LEU A 143 -8.06 8.85 -5.49
N GLN A 144 -9.30 9.38 -5.45
CA GLN A 144 -9.90 9.90 -4.21
C GLN A 144 -10.07 8.82 -3.14
N TRP A 145 -10.26 7.58 -3.54
CA TRP A 145 -10.25 6.45 -2.62
C TRP A 145 -8.89 6.32 -1.92
N TYR A 146 -7.78 6.36 -2.67
CA TYR A 146 -6.42 6.30 -2.10
C TYR A 146 -6.11 7.49 -1.18
N VAL A 147 -6.60 8.69 -1.49
CA VAL A 147 -6.45 9.87 -0.62
C VAL A 147 -7.12 9.63 0.74
N THR A 148 -8.27 8.97 0.76
CA THR A 148 -8.97 8.63 2.01
C THR A 148 -8.21 7.54 2.76
N GLU A 149 -7.82 6.48 2.07
CA GLU A 149 -7.09 5.33 2.61
C GLU A 149 -5.79 5.78 3.29
N GLN A 150 -4.94 6.54 2.60
CA GLN A 150 -3.68 7.01 3.16
C GLN A 150 -3.84 7.84 4.43
N ARG A 151 -4.92 8.60 4.57
CA ARG A 151 -5.22 9.31 5.80
C ARG A 151 -5.52 8.34 6.95
N GLU A 152 -6.21 7.24 6.67
CA GLU A 152 -6.58 6.21 7.65
C GLU A 152 -5.35 5.39 8.03
N GLU A 153 -4.52 4.97 7.07
CA GLU A 153 -3.26 4.27 7.31
C GLU A 153 -2.28 5.07 8.18
N GLU A 154 -2.03 6.32 7.85
CA GLU A 154 -1.18 7.16 8.70
C GLU A 154 -1.76 7.39 10.10
N SER A 155 -3.09 7.51 10.23
CA SER A 155 -3.74 7.66 11.53
C SER A 155 -3.61 6.41 12.37
N LEU A 156 -3.78 5.23 11.76
CA LEU A 156 -3.61 3.94 12.43
C LEU A 156 -2.18 3.76 12.93
N MET A 157 -1.18 4.02 12.10
CA MET A 157 0.23 3.90 12.51
C MET A 157 0.60 4.89 13.62
N ARG A 158 0.07 6.13 13.60
CA ARG A 158 0.26 7.08 14.71
C ARG A 158 -0.38 6.56 16.00
N THR A 159 -1.60 6.04 15.93
CA THR A 159 -2.28 5.46 17.10
C THR A 159 -1.48 4.31 17.72
N ILE A 160 -0.91 3.43 16.91
CA ILE A 160 -0.06 2.33 17.38
C ILE A 160 1.19 2.88 18.08
N LEU A 161 1.88 3.84 17.46
CA LEU A 161 3.07 4.45 18.04
C LEU A 161 2.77 5.17 19.37
N ASP A 162 1.63 5.85 19.47
CA ASP A 162 1.20 6.49 20.71
C ASP A 162 0.95 5.45 21.82
N LYS A 163 0.33 4.30 21.50
CA LYS A 163 0.16 3.18 22.45
C LYS A 163 1.50 2.59 22.87
N ILE A 164 2.42 2.37 21.93
CA ILE A 164 3.78 1.89 22.24
C ILE A 164 4.49 2.87 23.18
N ASN A 165 4.36 4.19 22.92
CA ASN A 165 4.96 5.22 23.77
C ASN A 165 4.34 5.25 25.15
N LEU A 166 3.02 5.09 25.27
CA LEU A 166 2.30 5.08 26.54
C LEU A 166 2.64 3.86 27.39
N ILE A 167 2.80 2.68 26.79
CA ILE A 167 3.23 1.45 27.49
C ILE A 167 4.68 1.58 27.97
N GLY A 168 5.54 2.25 27.17
CA GLY A 168 6.94 2.47 27.51
C GLY A 168 7.80 1.21 27.45
N ASP A 169 8.97 1.28 28.08
CA ASP A 169 10.00 0.24 28.05
C ASP A 169 10.10 -0.46 29.42
N GLY A 170 9.48 -1.62 29.57
CA GLY A 170 9.47 -2.41 30.80
C GLY A 170 9.56 -3.91 30.52
N ALA A 171 9.76 -4.71 31.54
CA ALA A 171 9.92 -6.17 31.40
C ALA A 171 8.71 -6.87 30.72
N GLN A 172 7.53 -6.28 30.82
CA GLN A 172 6.29 -6.80 30.25
C GLN A 172 5.78 -5.99 29.05
N SER A 173 6.50 -4.95 28.62
CA SER A 173 6.04 -4.02 27.57
C SER A 173 5.72 -4.73 26.27
N LEU A 174 6.55 -5.67 25.83
CA LEU A 174 6.32 -6.40 24.58
C LEU A 174 5.01 -7.19 24.62
N TYR A 175 4.67 -7.79 25.76
CA TYR A 175 3.40 -8.50 25.92
C TYR A 175 2.21 -7.55 25.80
N PHE A 176 2.25 -6.39 26.49
CA PHE A 176 1.16 -5.42 26.43
C PHE A 176 1.05 -4.78 25.04
N ILE A 177 2.17 -4.46 24.41
CA ILE A 177 2.18 -3.95 23.03
C ILE A 177 1.52 -4.95 22.06
N ASP A 178 1.90 -6.22 22.14
CA ASP A 178 1.33 -7.27 21.30
C ASP A 178 -0.19 -7.39 21.48
N LYS A 179 -0.66 -7.38 22.74
CA LYS A 179 -2.10 -7.44 23.07
C LYS A 179 -2.88 -6.21 22.60
N GLU A 180 -2.33 -5.02 22.76
CA GLU A 180 -2.97 -3.79 22.30
C GLU A 180 -3.09 -3.74 20.76
N ILE A 181 -2.04 -4.19 20.05
CA ILE A 181 -2.06 -4.25 18.59
C ILE A 181 -3.04 -5.33 18.10
N GLU A 182 -3.08 -6.48 18.75
CA GLU A 182 -4.08 -7.51 18.47
C GLU A 182 -5.52 -6.98 18.62
N ALA A 183 -5.81 -6.25 19.69
CA ALA A 183 -7.12 -5.67 19.94
C ALA A 183 -7.49 -4.61 18.88
N LEU A 184 -6.55 -3.76 18.50
CA LEU A 184 -6.74 -2.80 17.39
C LEU A 184 -7.02 -3.52 16.08
N ASN A 185 -6.23 -4.54 15.74
CA ASN A 185 -6.40 -5.32 14.52
C ASN A 185 -7.79 -5.95 14.43
N GLN A 186 -8.27 -6.55 15.53
CA GLN A 186 -9.61 -7.14 15.59
C GLN A 186 -10.73 -6.10 15.45
N ALA A 187 -10.56 -4.92 16.09
CA ALA A 187 -11.53 -3.83 16.01
C ALA A 187 -11.64 -3.27 14.59
N THR A 188 -10.51 -3.08 13.91
CA THR A 188 -10.48 -2.61 12.51
C THR A 188 -11.15 -3.63 11.59
N ALA A 189 -10.75 -4.89 11.66
CA ALA A 189 -11.34 -5.95 10.84
C ALA A 189 -12.86 -6.11 11.04
N ALA A 190 -13.34 -5.91 12.28
CA ALA A 190 -14.78 -5.93 12.59
C ALA A 190 -15.52 -4.72 11.98
N ALA A 191 -14.91 -3.54 11.98
CA ALA A 191 -15.48 -2.33 11.39
C ALA A 191 -15.56 -2.43 9.85
N GLU A 192 -14.51 -2.91 9.20
CA GLU A 192 -14.45 -3.14 7.75
C GLU A 192 -15.56 -4.11 7.31
N LYS A 193 -15.68 -5.25 8.02
CA LYS A 193 -16.73 -6.23 7.74
C LYS A 193 -18.15 -5.67 7.92
N ALA A 194 -18.37 -4.87 8.95
CA ALA A 194 -19.68 -4.23 9.18
C ALA A 194 -20.04 -3.27 8.05
N GLU A 195 -19.06 -2.54 7.52
CA GLU A 195 -19.25 -1.61 6.40
C GLU A 195 -19.51 -2.36 5.08
N GLU A 196 -18.77 -3.44 4.81
CA GLU A 196 -19.03 -4.31 3.65
C GLU A 196 -20.45 -4.89 3.68
N ASP A 197 -20.89 -5.40 4.84
CA ASP A 197 -22.24 -5.93 5.04
C ASP A 197 -23.32 -4.86 4.83
N ARG A 198 -23.06 -3.62 5.24
CA ARG A 198 -23.93 -2.47 5.01
C ARG A 198 -24.08 -2.17 3.52
N ILE A 199 -22.95 -2.04 2.82
CA ILE A 199 -22.92 -1.76 1.36
C ILE A 199 -23.59 -2.88 0.58
N ALA A 200 -23.37 -4.13 0.95
CA ALA A 200 -24.00 -5.29 0.31
C ALA A 200 -25.53 -5.26 0.45
N LYS A 201 -26.06 -4.90 1.64
CA LYS A 201 -27.50 -4.76 1.88
C LYS A 201 -28.13 -3.62 1.07
N GLU A 202 -27.45 -2.48 0.96
CA GLU A 202 -27.91 -1.34 0.17
C GLU A 202 -28.00 -1.68 -1.34
N LYS A 203 -27.02 -2.43 -1.87
CA LYS A 203 -27.04 -2.90 -3.27
C LYS A 203 -28.16 -3.89 -3.58
N VAL A 204 -28.63 -4.66 -2.61
CA VAL A 204 -29.75 -5.62 -2.77
C VAL A 204 -31.10 -4.90 -2.67
N ALA A 205 -31.14 -3.76 -1.98
CA ALA A 205 -32.37 -2.98 -1.77
C ALA A 205 -32.66 -1.95 -2.90
N ALA A 206 -31.71 -1.71 -3.80
CA ALA A 206 -31.80 -0.79 -4.95
C ALA A 206 -32.14 -1.51 -6.25
#